data_88194c7fe6fe1066c0f79549c1fd04fb
#
_entry.id   88194c7fe6fe1066c0f79549c1fd04fb
#
_cell.length_a   1.000
_cell.length_b   1.000
_cell.length_c   1.000
_cell.angle_alpha   90.00
_cell.angle_beta   90.00
_cell.angle_gamma   90.00
#
_symmetry.space_group_name_H-M   'P 1'
#
loop_
_entity.id
_entity.type
_entity.pdbx_description
1 polymer ?
#
loop_
_entity_poly.entity_id
_entity_poly.type
_entity_poly.pdbx_seq_one_letter_code
_entity_poly.pdbx_strand_id
1 'polypeptide(L)'
;MGQSLFWHDYETSGVNPSLDQPLQFAGIRTNESLEIIDDPVLIYCKPHLDIIPSPVACLVTKISPQIADREGLKEPEFIKKIYNEMIKPGTCTVGYNSIKFDDEFTRFTLYRNFFDPYEREWKNGNTRWDIINMMRLARALRPEGIEWPNHDDGKPSFKLEDLTRANGIEHSGAHDALADVYATIELAKLVRLKQPRLFHYIYRIRKKNEVSRIVNLETRDPVFCVSGALSHANMYGSIILPLIRHPINQNSIICWDLSKDPTLMIDSDMESLSEIFFGLGSISSSTQKSLPFIVHVNKSPVVMSVNVVTPDIAKRLSLDLGKCEDNLNKLFKAKDLCQKLKRIYDQKFPQAHESAETALYSSFIPKEDAETSKSVRNAQLIDLRESRFIFQDKRLDELLFLYRARNFKESLSSAEVNLWREMRRDKLINGRFGVRYVSQTRQEISDLKNKYTSKEDVNILNNLLDWILILETDFLSNLE
;
A
#
# COMPACT_ATOMS: atom_id res chain seq x y z
N MET A 1 0.64 -0.63 29.45
CA MET A 1 -0.57 -0.50 28.62
C MET A 1 -0.71 -1.78 27.81
N GLY A 2 -1.93 -2.36 27.69
CA GLY A 2 -2.20 -3.53 26.88
C GLY A 2 -2.01 -3.23 25.38
N GLN A 3 -1.90 -4.27 24.56
CA GLN A 3 -1.92 -4.11 23.10
C GLN A 3 -3.31 -3.66 22.64
N SER A 4 -3.37 -2.77 21.65
CA SER A 4 -4.61 -2.36 21.01
C SER A 4 -4.49 -2.46 19.49
N LEU A 5 -5.64 -2.60 18.81
CA LEU A 5 -5.71 -2.60 17.36
C LEU A 5 -6.29 -1.26 16.91
N PHE A 6 -5.62 -0.60 15.98
CA PHE A 6 -6.13 0.63 15.36
C PHE A 6 -6.47 0.33 13.90
N TRP A 7 -7.76 0.14 13.66
CA TRP A 7 -8.34 -0.17 12.35
C TRP A 7 -8.47 1.10 11.56
N HIS A 8 -8.08 1.10 10.29
CA HIS A 8 -8.09 2.32 9.50
C HIS A 8 -8.30 2.03 8.03
N ASP A 9 -8.79 3.05 7.35
CA ASP A 9 -9.00 3.09 5.92
C ASP A 9 -8.84 4.51 5.38
N TYR A 10 -8.49 4.65 4.10
CA TYR A 10 -8.33 5.93 3.41
C TYR A 10 -9.18 5.98 2.14
N GLU A 11 -9.85 7.13 1.95
CA GLU A 11 -10.29 7.53 0.63
C GLU A 11 -9.27 8.50 0.03
N THR A 12 -8.91 8.29 -1.24
CA THR A 12 -7.77 8.96 -1.87
C THR A 12 -8.15 9.64 -3.18
N SER A 13 -7.32 10.61 -3.60
CA SER A 13 -7.49 11.31 -4.88
C SER A 13 -7.16 10.48 -6.12
N GLY A 14 -6.61 9.28 -5.92
CA GLY A 14 -6.20 8.34 -6.97
C GLY A 14 -5.51 7.13 -6.37
N VAL A 15 -4.84 6.33 -7.19
CA VAL A 15 -4.29 5.03 -6.77
C VAL A 15 -2.76 5.01 -6.60
N ASN A 16 -2.08 6.10 -6.91
CA ASN A 16 -0.62 6.18 -6.82
C ASN A 16 -0.18 6.97 -5.57
N PRO A 17 0.31 6.32 -4.50
CA PRO A 17 0.65 6.99 -3.24
C PRO A 17 1.73 8.07 -3.36
N SER A 18 2.59 8.00 -4.39
CA SER A 18 3.66 8.98 -4.60
C SER A 18 3.21 10.25 -5.32
N LEU A 19 2.08 10.19 -6.03
CA LEU A 19 1.54 11.28 -6.85
C LEU A 19 0.19 11.79 -6.36
N ASP A 20 -0.59 10.90 -5.78
CA ASP A 20 -1.92 11.18 -5.23
C ASP A 20 -1.85 11.49 -3.72
N GLN A 21 -2.96 11.93 -3.15
CA GLN A 21 -3.04 12.25 -1.73
C GLN A 21 -4.27 11.63 -1.08
N PRO A 22 -4.28 11.43 0.25
CA PRO A 22 -5.50 11.12 0.98
C PRO A 22 -6.48 12.29 0.92
N LEU A 23 -7.77 11.99 0.82
CA LEU A 23 -8.87 12.96 0.92
C LEU A 23 -9.69 12.75 2.19
N GLN A 24 -9.84 11.50 2.65
CA GLN A 24 -10.51 11.15 3.90
C GLN A 24 -9.71 10.05 4.60
N PHE A 25 -9.77 10.03 5.91
CA PHE A 25 -9.24 8.97 6.77
C PHE A 25 -10.27 8.63 7.84
N ALA A 26 -10.47 7.35 8.06
CA ALA A 26 -11.20 6.84 9.20
C ALA A 26 -10.32 5.92 10.04
N GLY A 27 -10.52 5.96 11.37
CA GLY A 27 -9.81 5.09 12.30
C GLY A 27 -10.64 4.75 13.52
N ILE A 28 -10.61 3.49 13.94
CA ILE A 28 -11.31 2.99 15.15
C ILE A 28 -10.32 2.18 15.97
N ARG A 29 -10.27 2.42 17.27
CA ARG A 29 -9.43 1.64 18.19
C ARG A 29 -10.25 0.59 18.91
N THR A 30 -9.72 -0.65 18.92
CA THR A 30 -10.29 -1.75 19.70
C THR A 30 -9.26 -2.34 20.65
N ASN A 31 -9.74 -3.05 21.66
CA ASN A 31 -8.91 -3.98 22.44
C ASN A 31 -8.64 -5.27 21.62
N GLU A 32 -7.86 -6.20 22.18
CA GLU A 32 -7.60 -7.50 21.54
C GLU A 32 -8.83 -8.40 21.45
N SER A 33 -9.92 -8.08 22.17
CA SER A 33 -11.22 -8.74 22.05
C SER A 33 -12.08 -8.18 20.92
N LEU A 34 -11.60 -7.20 20.18
CA LEU A 34 -12.27 -6.50 19.10
C LEU A 34 -13.48 -5.64 19.58
N GLU A 35 -13.45 -5.22 20.84
CA GLU A 35 -14.40 -4.27 21.39
C GLU A 35 -13.84 -2.86 21.20
N ILE A 36 -14.69 -1.93 20.74
CA ILE A 36 -14.32 -0.53 20.51
C ILE A 36 -14.05 0.14 21.87
N ILE A 37 -12.92 0.83 21.99
CA ILE A 37 -12.47 1.44 23.24
C ILE A 37 -12.24 2.96 23.17
N ASP A 38 -12.23 3.54 21.99
CA ASP A 38 -12.09 4.98 21.75
C ASP A 38 -13.15 5.44 20.73
N ASP A 39 -13.46 6.74 20.71
CA ASP A 39 -14.31 7.34 19.70
C ASP A 39 -13.66 7.21 18.30
N PRO A 40 -14.46 7.02 17.24
CA PRO A 40 -13.96 6.97 15.88
C PRO A 40 -13.28 8.28 15.48
N VAL A 41 -12.18 8.16 14.75
CA VAL A 41 -11.51 9.27 14.07
C VAL A 41 -12.02 9.32 12.64
N LEU A 42 -12.67 10.42 12.23
CA LEU A 42 -13.06 10.67 10.84
C LEU A 42 -12.62 12.09 10.49
N ILE A 43 -11.70 12.22 9.53
CA ILE A 43 -11.13 13.51 9.14
C ILE A 43 -10.91 13.58 7.64
N TYR A 44 -11.08 14.77 7.07
CA TYR A 44 -10.78 15.06 5.68
C TYR A 44 -9.45 15.80 5.55
N CYS A 45 -8.81 15.66 4.40
CA CYS A 45 -7.60 16.36 4.01
C CYS A 45 -7.89 17.33 2.86
N LYS A 46 -7.44 18.58 2.99
CA LYS A 46 -7.57 19.57 1.92
C LYS A 46 -6.83 19.14 0.66
N PRO A 47 -7.44 19.23 -0.52
CA PRO A 47 -6.76 18.93 -1.77
C PRO A 47 -5.62 19.91 -2.03
N HIS A 48 -4.49 19.37 -2.51
CA HIS A 48 -3.41 20.20 -2.99
C HIS A 48 -3.77 20.85 -4.34
N LEU A 49 -3.40 22.12 -4.51
CA LEU A 49 -3.72 22.87 -5.72
C LEU A 49 -2.83 22.53 -6.94
N ASP A 50 -1.89 21.60 -6.78
CA ASP A 50 -1.02 21.06 -7.84
C ASP A 50 -1.32 19.60 -8.19
N ILE A 51 -2.46 19.08 -7.69
CA ILE A 51 -2.93 17.71 -7.94
C ILE A 51 -4.38 17.76 -8.41
N ILE A 52 -4.69 17.10 -9.53
CA ILE A 52 -6.06 16.90 -9.99
C ILE A 52 -6.50 15.52 -9.52
N PRO A 53 -7.56 15.39 -8.71
CA PRO A 53 -8.11 14.09 -8.34
C PRO A 53 -8.57 13.27 -9.56
N SER A 54 -8.41 11.95 -9.48
CA SER A 54 -8.92 11.04 -10.50
C SER A 54 -10.44 11.11 -10.59
N PRO A 55 -11.02 11.29 -11.79
CA PRO A 55 -12.47 11.20 -11.96
C PRO A 55 -13.06 9.88 -11.48
N VAL A 56 -12.35 8.78 -11.71
CA VAL A 56 -12.75 7.44 -11.22
C VAL A 56 -12.69 7.37 -9.70
N ALA A 57 -11.65 7.92 -9.06
CA ALA A 57 -11.57 7.96 -7.61
C ALA A 57 -12.73 8.78 -7.01
N CYS A 58 -13.04 9.96 -7.55
CA CYS A 58 -14.19 10.77 -7.10
C CYS A 58 -15.53 10.03 -7.25
N LEU A 59 -15.71 9.26 -8.33
CA LEU A 59 -16.92 8.45 -8.55
C LEU A 59 -17.02 7.28 -7.55
N VAL A 60 -15.91 6.67 -7.20
CA VAL A 60 -15.85 5.54 -6.26
C VAL A 60 -16.08 6.03 -4.83
N THR A 61 -15.30 7.02 -4.39
CA THR A 61 -15.32 7.53 -3.00
C THR A 61 -16.51 8.46 -2.71
N LYS A 62 -17.19 8.95 -3.75
CA LYS A 62 -18.21 10.00 -3.66
C LYS A 62 -17.72 11.32 -3.04
N ILE A 63 -16.41 11.50 -2.91
CA ILE A 63 -15.80 12.72 -2.37
C ILE A 63 -15.44 13.66 -3.51
N SER A 64 -16.13 14.79 -3.61
CA SER A 64 -15.70 15.88 -4.50
C SER A 64 -14.57 16.68 -3.85
N PRO A 65 -13.65 17.29 -4.65
CA PRO A 65 -12.60 18.14 -4.12
C PRO A 65 -13.14 19.29 -3.25
N GLN A 66 -14.32 19.83 -3.55
CA GLN A 66 -14.95 20.90 -2.78
C GLN A 66 -15.35 20.45 -1.37
N ILE A 67 -15.82 19.21 -1.23
CA ILE A 67 -16.13 18.64 0.10
C ILE A 67 -14.84 18.53 0.91
N ALA A 68 -13.81 17.94 0.30
CA ALA A 68 -12.51 17.77 0.97
C ALA A 68 -11.85 19.12 1.30
N ASP A 69 -12.01 20.15 0.48
CA ASP A 69 -11.49 21.51 0.77
C ASP A 69 -12.24 22.17 1.92
N ARG A 70 -13.57 22.07 1.94
CA ARG A 70 -14.42 22.70 2.97
C ARG A 70 -14.23 22.06 4.33
N GLU A 71 -14.25 20.72 4.40
CA GLU A 71 -14.21 19.95 5.66
C GLU A 71 -12.79 19.58 6.08
N GLY A 72 -11.80 19.71 5.18
CA GLY A 72 -10.48 19.17 5.35
C GLY A 72 -9.54 20.02 6.20
N LEU A 73 -8.66 19.33 6.89
CA LEU A 73 -7.47 19.91 7.54
C LEU A 73 -6.34 20.10 6.50
N LYS A 74 -5.44 21.04 6.74
CA LYS A 74 -4.16 21.06 6.02
C LYS A 74 -3.43 19.74 6.20
N GLU A 75 -2.72 19.26 5.18
CA GLU A 75 -2.12 17.92 5.21
C GLU A 75 -1.16 17.70 6.40
N PRO A 76 -0.34 18.68 6.87
CA PRO A 76 0.47 18.52 8.08
C PRO A 76 -0.35 18.25 9.35
N GLU A 77 -1.50 18.90 9.50
CA GLU A 77 -2.39 18.71 10.64
C GLU A 77 -3.12 17.37 10.55
N PHE A 78 -3.58 17.02 9.33
CA PHE A 78 -4.24 15.76 9.02
C PHE A 78 -3.33 14.58 9.38
N ILE A 79 -2.13 14.53 8.82
CA ILE A 79 -1.24 13.40 9.06
C ILE A 79 -0.68 13.36 10.48
N LYS A 80 -0.52 14.52 11.16
CA LYS A 80 -0.13 14.58 12.57
C LYS A 80 -1.16 13.91 13.47
N LYS A 81 -2.46 14.11 13.23
CA LYS A 81 -3.52 13.44 14.00
C LYS A 81 -3.45 11.93 13.81
N ILE A 82 -3.31 11.46 12.58
CA ILE A 82 -3.20 10.03 12.24
C ILE A 82 -1.94 9.43 12.87
N TYR A 83 -0.79 10.08 12.71
CA TYR A 83 0.46 9.65 13.30
C TYR A 83 0.37 9.50 14.82
N ASN A 84 -0.26 10.45 15.53
CA ASN A 84 -0.41 10.40 16.96
C ASN A 84 -1.24 9.19 17.44
N GLU A 85 -2.22 8.75 16.64
CA GLU A 85 -2.96 7.52 16.94
C GLU A 85 -2.11 6.28 16.66
N MET A 86 -1.45 6.23 15.51
CA MET A 86 -0.69 5.06 15.08
C MET A 86 0.58 4.81 15.89
N ILE A 87 1.22 5.87 16.48
CA ILE A 87 2.47 5.75 17.22
C ILE A 87 2.26 5.39 18.71
N LYS A 88 1.03 5.39 19.21
CA LYS A 88 0.73 4.99 20.60
C LYS A 88 1.36 3.63 20.90
N PRO A 89 2.01 3.44 22.07
CA PRO A 89 2.71 2.20 22.38
C PRO A 89 1.81 0.96 22.33
N GLY A 90 2.34 -0.12 21.72
CA GLY A 90 1.63 -1.39 21.60
C GLY A 90 0.49 -1.38 20.57
N THR A 91 0.43 -0.38 19.69
CA THR A 91 -0.59 -0.32 18.64
C THR A 91 -0.27 -1.31 17.51
N CYS A 92 -1.26 -2.12 17.15
CA CYS A 92 -1.28 -2.84 15.89
C CYS A 92 -2.17 -2.07 14.92
N THR A 93 -1.60 -1.44 13.87
CA THR A 93 -2.42 -0.85 12.80
C THR A 93 -2.96 -1.94 11.90
N VAL A 94 -4.27 -1.89 11.62
CA VAL A 94 -4.98 -2.95 10.90
C VAL A 94 -5.84 -2.33 9.81
N GLY A 95 -5.86 -2.96 8.64
CA GLY A 95 -6.77 -2.58 7.57
C GLY A 95 -7.09 -3.75 6.65
N TYR A 96 -7.87 -3.47 5.62
CA TYR A 96 -8.23 -4.43 4.58
C TYR A 96 -7.46 -4.13 3.30
N ASN A 97 -6.55 -5.00 2.87
CA ASN A 97 -5.60 -4.77 1.76
C ASN A 97 -4.65 -3.57 2.00
N SER A 98 -4.51 -3.16 3.25
CA SER A 98 -3.89 -1.91 3.68
C SER A 98 -2.37 -1.86 3.47
N ILE A 99 -1.65 -2.99 3.57
CA ILE A 99 -0.18 -3.00 3.42
C ILE A 99 0.28 -2.55 2.03
N LYS A 100 -0.55 -2.75 1.01
CA LYS A 100 -0.23 -2.36 -0.37
C LYS A 100 -0.79 -1.01 -0.77
N PHE A 101 -1.74 -0.47 -0.02
CA PHE A 101 -2.44 0.76 -0.35
C PHE A 101 -2.34 1.80 0.77
N ASP A 102 -3.09 1.66 1.84
CA ASP A 102 -3.19 2.63 2.94
C ASP A 102 -1.86 2.93 3.62
N ASP A 103 -1.06 1.89 3.85
CA ASP A 103 0.27 2.02 4.44
C ASP A 103 1.22 2.80 3.53
N GLU A 104 1.11 2.64 2.22
CA GLU A 104 1.91 3.39 1.26
C GLU A 104 1.47 4.86 1.22
N PHE A 105 0.16 5.15 1.20
CA PHE A 105 -0.34 6.52 1.36
C PHE A 105 0.12 7.15 2.67
N THR A 106 0.02 6.42 3.78
CA THR A 106 0.54 6.88 5.07
C THR A 106 2.03 7.22 5.00
N ARG A 107 2.86 6.35 4.40
CA ARG A 107 4.30 6.56 4.28
C ARG A 107 4.65 7.79 3.45
N PHE A 108 4.06 7.94 2.26
CA PHE A 108 4.32 9.08 1.41
C PHE A 108 3.82 10.38 2.04
N THR A 109 2.67 10.36 2.73
CA THR A 109 2.14 11.53 3.43
C THR A 109 3.00 11.90 4.64
N LEU A 110 3.50 10.93 5.41
CA LEU A 110 4.46 11.17 6.49
C LEU A 110 5.76 11.78 5.94
N TYR A 111 6.31 11.20 4.87
CA TYR A 111 7.55 11.64 4.23
C TYR A 111 7.49 13.10 3.79
N ARG A 112 6.47 13.48 3.01
CA ARG A 112 6.34 14.86 2.52
C ARG A 112 5.96 15.88 3.59
N ASN A 113 5.62 15.42 4.80
CA ASN A 113 5.34 16.22 5.98
C ASN A 113 6.42 16.08 7.08
N PHE A 114 7.62 15.62 6.73
CA PHE A 114 8.79 15.57 7.60
C PHE A 114 8.69 14.62 8.80
N PHE A 115 7.79 13.64 8.79
CA PHE A 115 7.78 12.54 9.74
C PHE A 115 8.63 11.37 9.23
N ASP A 116 9.13 10.55 10.17
CA ASP A 116 9.70 9.25 9.77
C ASP A 116 8.60 8.35 9.19
N PRO A 117 8.73 7.91 7.92
CA PRO A 117 7.67 7.15 7.25
C PRO A 117 7.42 5.76 7.84
N TYR A 118 8.38 5.24 8.62
CA TYR A 118 8.41 3.83 9.03
C TYR A 118 8.25 3.62 10.53
N GLU A 119 8.60 4.60 11.40
CA GLU A 119 8.72 4.36 12.84
C GLU A 119 7.41 3.90 13.50
N ARG A 120 6.24 4.33 13.00
CA ARG A 120 4.94 3.89 13.49
C ARG A 120 4.71 2.38 13.37
N GLU A 121 5.44 1.72 12.49
CA GLU A 121 5.24 0.31 12.16
C GLU A 121 5.97 -0.66 13.12
N TRP A 122 6.96 -0.15 13.86
CA TRP A 122 7.83 -0.97 14.71
C TRP A 122 8.21 -0.35 16.04
N LYS A 123 8.22 0.99 16.14
CA LYS A 123 8.59 1.68 17.38
C LYS A 123 7.57 1.39 18.48
N ASN A 124 8.01 1.42 19.73
CA ASN A 124 7.19 1.20 20.92
C ASN A 124 6.44 -0.15 20.95
N GLY A 125 6.96 -1.18 20.29
CA GLY A 125 6.32 -2.49 20.19
C GLY A 125 5.16 -2.56 19.21
N ASN A 126 5.03 -1.57 18.34
CA ASN A 126 4.00 -1.49 17.33
C ASN A 126 4.16 -2.56 16.24
N THR A 127 3.08 -2.87 15.57
CA THR A 127 3.02 -3.85 14.48
C THR A 127 1.97 -3.41 13.45
N ARG A 128 1.94 -4.11 12.32
CA ARG A 128 0.90 -3.96 11.28
C ARG A 128 0.24 -5.29 11.01
N TRP A 129 -0.99 -5.24 10.55
CA TRP A 129 -1.73 -6.43 10.15
C TRP A 129 -2.72 -6.11 9.03
N ASP A 130 -2.68 -6.90 7.97
CA ASP A 130 -3.60 -6.79 6.84
C ASP A 130 -4.47 -8.04 6.81
N ILE A 131 -5.77 -7.87 7.03
CA ILE A 131 -6.67 -9.02 7.19
C ILE A 131 -7.12 -9.67 5.87
N ILE A 132 -6.85 -9.09 4.71
CA ILE A 132 -7.19 -9.73 3.43
C ILE A 132 -6.52 -11.10 3.29
N ASN A 133 -5.26 -11.23 3.76
CA ASN A 133 -4.58 -12.52 3.71
C ASN A 133 -5.09 -13.50 4.77
N MET A 134 -5.70 -13.03 5.86
CA MET A 134 -6.45 -13.86 6.79
C MET A 134 -7.68 -14.46 6.11
N MET A 135 -8.43 -13.65 5.36
CA MET A 135 -9.60 -14.13 4.60
C MET A 135 -9.19 -15.16 3.54
N ARG A 136 -8.10 -14.89 2.80
CA ARG A 136 -7.55 -15.85 1.84
C ARG A 136 -7.17 -17.18 2.50
N LEU A 137 -6.49 -17.13 3.65
CA LEU A 137 -6.10 -18.34 4.39
C LEU A 137 -7.32 -19.09 4.93
N ALA A 138 -8.32 -18.38 5.48
CA ALA A 138 -9.53 -19.00 5.99
C ALA A 138 -10.24 -19.76 4.88
N ARG A 139 -10.43 -19.14 3.71
CA ARG A 139 -11.02 -19.81 2.54
C ARG A 139 -10.21 -21.03 2.07
N ALA A 140 -8.88 -20.90 2.04
CA ALA A 140 -7.99 -21.98 1.59
C ALA A 140 -8.00 -23.20 2.52
N LEU A 141 -7.92 -22.97 3.83
CA LEU A 141 -7.68 -24.07 4.80
C LEU A 141 -8.89 -24.40 5.69
N ARG A 142 -9.75 -23.45 6.00
CA ARG A 142 -10.83 -23.54 6.98
C ARG A 142 -12.05 -22.72 6.53
N PRO A 143 -12.69 -23.11 5.40
CA PRO A 143 -13.79 -22.33 4.84
C PRO A 143 -15.09 -22.42 5.64
N GLU A 144 -15.22 -23.39 6.56
CA GLU A 144 -16.45 -23.74 7.23
C GLU A 144 -16.97 -22.59 8.10
N GLY A 145 -18.27 -22.31 7.99
CA GLY A 145 -18.98 -21.30 8.78
C GLY A 145 -18.83 -19.86 8.30
N ILE A 146 -18.24 -19.67 7.13
CA ILE A 146 -18.10 -18.37 6.44
C ILE A 146 -18.60 -18.57 5.01
N GLU A 147 -19.41 -17.64 4.51
CA GLU A 147 -19.89 -17.65 3.12
C GLU A 147 -18.86 -16.97 2.21
N TRP A 148 -18.52 -17.65 1.12
CA TRP A 148 -17.44 -17.26 0.23
C TRP A 148 -17.96 -16.89 -1.16
N PRO A 149 -18.01 -15.59 -1.48
CA PRO A 149 -18.45 -15.14 -2.80
C PRO A 149 -17.44 -15.44 -3.90
N ASN A 150 -17.94 -15.55 -5.12
CA ASN A 150 -17.14 -15.59 -6.34
C ASN A 150 -17.53 -14.43 -7.24
N HIS A 151 -16.61 -14.06 -8.13
CA HIS A 151 -16.91 -13.20 -9.28
C HIS A 151 -17.72 -13.97 -10.33
N ASP A 152 -18.30 -13.28 -11.31
CA ASP A 152 -19.10 -13.88 -12.39
C ASP A 152 -18.31 -14.92 -13.20
N ASP A 153 -17.00 -14.79 -13.28
CA ASP A 153 -16.11 -15.75 -13.94
C ASP A 153 -15.75 -16.98 -13.06
N GLY A 154 -16.38 -17.12 -11.92
CA GLY A 154 -16.20 -18.21 -10.96
C GLY A 154 -14.95 -18.10 -10.07
N LYS A 155 -14.12 -17.07 -10.25
CA LYS A 155 -12.95 -16.86 -9.41
C LYS A 155 -13.33 -16.37 -8.02
N PRO A 156 -12.53 -16.70 -6.99
CA PRO A 156 -12.78 -16.23 -5.62
C PRO A 156 -12.78 -14.70 -5.54
N SER A 157 -13.85 -14.10 -5.01
CA SER A 157 -13.84 -12.70 -4.62
C SER A 157 -13.35 -12.56 -3.18
N PHE A 158 -12.48 -11.57 -2.96
CA PHE A 158 -12.03 -11.10 -1.66
C PHE A 158 -12.23 -9.59 -1.53
N LYS A 159 -13.18 -9.03 -2.28
CA LYS A 159 -13.61 -7.65 -2.05
C LYS A 159 -14.34 -7.58 -0.72
N LEU A 160 -14.11 -6.51 0.03
CA LEU A 160 -14.74 -6.26 1.33
C LEU A 160 -16.26 -6.30 1.21
N GLU A 161 -16.81 -5.58 0.22
CA GLU A 161 -18.25 -5.50 -0.07
C GLU A 161 -18.89 -6.86 -0.38
N ASP A 162 -18.20 -7.70 -1.16
CA ASP A 162 -18.73 -9.01 -1.53
C ASP A 162 -18.75 -9.96 -0.31
N LEU A 163 -17.70 -9.92 0.50
CA LEU A 163 -17.59 -10.74 1.71
C LEU A 163 -18.60 -10.32 2.77
N THR A 164 -18.78 -9.01 3.00
CA THR A 164 -19.76 -8.50 3.97
C THR A 164 -21.17 -8.85 3.55
N ARG A 165 -21.52 -8.62 2.27
CA ARG A 165 -22.84 -8.97 1.71
C ARG A 165 -23.14 -10.45 1.84
N ALA A 166 -22.18 -11.33 1.48
CA ALA A 166 -22.36 -12.78 1.55
C ALA A 166 -22.59 -13.27 2.98
N ASN A 167 -22.01 -12.60 3.98
CA ASN A 167 -22.09 -12.99 5.38
C ASN A 167 -23.11 -12.19 6.21
N GLY A 168 -23.97 -11.38 5.58
CA GLY A 168 -25.00 -10.61 6.27
C GLY A 168 -24.45 -9.54 7.21
N ILE A 169 -23.23 -9.05 6.96
CA ILE A 169 -22.61 -7.94 7.69
C ILE A 169 -23.11 -6.64 7.10
N GLU A 170 -23.65 -5.75 7.94
CA GLU A 170 -24.09 -4.43 7.51
C GLU A 170 -22.91 -3.62 6.98
N HIS A 171 -23.03 -3.17 5.73
CA HIS A 171 -22.03 -2.37 5.05
C HIS A 171 -22.74 -1.36 4.14
N SER A 172 -23.59 -0.52 4.76
CA SER A 172 -24.27 0.59 4.09
C SER A 172 -23.29 1.75 3.93
N GLY A 173 -22.94 2.09 2.70
CA GLY A 173 -21.96 3.14 2.40
C GLY A 173 -20.58 2.60 2.08
N ALA A 174 -20.48 1.52 1.29
CA ALA A 174 -19.22 1.09 0.69
C ALA A 174 -18.51 2.27 0.03
N HIS A 175 -17.18 2.40 0.25
CA HIS A 175 -16.36 3.55 -0.10
C HIS A 175 -16.65 4.83 0.72
N ASP A 176 -17.20 4.69 1.92
CA ASP A 176 -17.01 5.62 3.03
C ASP A 176 -16.01 4.99 3.99
N ALA A 177 -14.88 5.64 4.22
CA ALA A 177 -13.77 5.05 4.98
C ALA A 177 -14.21 4.54 6.37
N LEU A 178 -15.16 5.20 7.04
CA LEU A 178 -15.63 4.77 8.36
C LEU A 178 -16.49 3.50 8.27
N ALA A 179 -17.35 3.39 7.24
CA ALA A 179 -18.15 2.20 6.99
C ALA A 179 -17.25 0.99 6.68
N ASP A 180 -16.19 1.21 5.88
CA ASP A 180 -15.22 0.17 5.53
C ASP A 180 -14.41 -0.31 6.74
N VAL A 181 -14.06 0.60 7.67
CA VAL A 181 -13.43 0.24 8.95
C VAL A 181 -14.36 -0.63 9.82
N TYR A 182 -15.63 -0.27 9.97
CA TYR A 182 -16.59 -1.10 10.73
C TYR A 182 -16.77 -2.47 10.08
N ALA A 183 -16.94 -2.52 8.77
CA ALA A 183 -17.07 -3.76 8.01
C ALA A 183 -15.84 -4.68 8.18
N THR A 184 -14.65 -4.08 8.19
CA THR A 184 -13.38 -4.79 8.41
C THR A 184 -13.30 -5.40 9.81
N ILE A 185 -13.75 -4.66 10.86
CA ILE A 185 -13.82 -5.17 12.23
C ILE A 185 -14.81 -6.34 12.33
N GLU A 186 -15.98 -6.22 11.73
CA GLU A 186 -17.01 -7.29 11.79
C GLU A 186 -16.57 -8.55 11.03
N LEU A 187 -15.87 -8.43 9.89
CA LEU A 187 -15.23 -9.59 9.25
C LEU A 187 -14.18 -10.25 10.14
N ALA A 188 -13.38 -9.48 10.84
CA ALA A 188 -12.40 -10.03 11.78
C ALA A 188 -13.07 -10.76 12.95
N LYS A 189 -14.19 -10.20 13.49
CA LYS A 189 -15.02 -10.87 14.51
C LYS A 189 -15.61 -12.17 13.99
N LEU A 190 -16.11 -12.19 12.75
CA LEU A 190 -16.64 -13.40 12.13
C LEU A 190 -15.57 -14.50 12.06
N VAL A 191 -14.37 -14.20 11.57
CA VAL A 191 -13.27 -15.17 11.50
C VAL A 191 -12.87 -15.63 12.90
N ARG A 192 -12.78 -14.72 13.87
CA ARG A 192 -12.47 -15.06 15.26
C ARG A 192 -13.51 -15.99 15.88
N LEU A 193 -14.79 -15.78 15.59
CA LEU A 193 -15.88 -16.60 16.08
C LEU A 193 -15.88 -18.01 15.43
N LYS A 194 -15.75 -18.06 14.10
CA LYS A 194 -15.87 -19.30 13.34
C LYS A 194 -14.58 -20.12 13.32
N GLN A 195 -13.43 -19.46 13.29
CA GLN A 195 -12.10 -20.08 13.15
C GLN A 195 -11.09 -19.49 14.19
N PRO A 196 -11.35 -19.62 15.51
CA PRO A 196 -10.58 -18.95 16.56
C PRO A 196 -9.09 -19.33 16.54
N ARG A 197 -8.76 -20.61 16.30
CA ARG A 197 -7.37 -21.06 16.23
C ARG A 197 -6.61 -20.43 15.06
N LEU A 198 -7.25 -20.30 13.90
CA LEU A 198 -6.69 -19.67 12.72
C LEU A 198 -6.47 -18.17 12.98
N PHE A 199 -7.47 -17.47 13.54
CA PHE A 199 -7.38 -16.07 13.91
C PHE A 199 -6.17 -15.79 14.83
N HIS A 200 -6.06 -16.54 15.93
CA HIS A 200 -4.96 -16.38 16.88
C HIS A 200 -3.59 -16.69 16.27
N TYR A 201 -3.51 -17.70 15.40
CA TYR A 201 -2.29 -18.03 14.69
C TYR A 201 -1.81 -16.87 13.82
N ILE A 202 -2.70 -16.33 12.97
CA ILE A 202 -2.37 -15.24 12.05
C ILE A 202 -2.03 -13.96 12.82
N TYR A 203 -2.80 -13.64 13.84
CA TYR A 203 -2.51 -12.49 14.71
C TYR A 203 -1.12 -12.58 15.35
N ARG A 204 -0.68 -13.78 15.74
CA ARG A 204 0.67 -14.00 16.27
C ARG A 204 1.75 -13.79 15.22
N ILE A 205 1.60 -14.38 14.02
CA ILE A 205 2.62 -14.32 12.96
C ILE A 205 2.72 -12.97 12.25
N ARG A 206 1.90 -11.96 12.60
CA ARG A 206 2.08 -10.59 12.12
C ARG A 206 3.45 -10.01 12.52
N LYS A 207 4.08 -10.58 13.57
CA LYS A 207 5.38 -10.16 14.08
C LYS A 207 6.52 -10.74 13.24
N LYS A 208 7.44 -9.88 12.81
CA LYS A 208 8.61 -10.24 11.99
C LYS A 208 9.36 -11.45 12.53
N ASN A 209 9.60 -11.51 13.86
CA ASN A 209 10.38 -12.59 14.47
C ASN A 209 9.66 -13.95 14.34
N GLU A 210 8.34 -13.99 14.44
CA GLU A 210 7.56 -15.23 14.27
C GLU A 210 7.64 -15.71 12.81
N VAL A 211 7.52 -14.79 11.85
CA VAL A 211 7.69 -15.12 10.42
C VAL A 211 9.07 -15.68 10.14
N SER A 212 10.12 -15.02 10.68
CA SER A 212 11.52 -15.43 10.44
C SER A 212 11.88 -16.81 11.02
N ARG A 213 11.12 -17.28 12.04
CA ARG A 213 11.27 -18.65 12.56
C ARG A 213 10.67 -19.69 11.64
N ILE A 214 9.57 -19.31 10.91
CA ILE A 214 8.88 -20.22 10.00
C ILE A 214 9.61 -20.28 8.66
N VAL A 215 9.95 -19.09 8.10
CA VAL A 215 10.70 -18.99 6.83
C VAL A 215 12.20 -18.99 7.14
N ASN A 216 12.72 -20.18 7.47
CA ASN A 216 14.09 -20.36 7.91
C ASN A 216 15.02 -20.69 6.73
N LEU A 217 16.08 -19.90 6.56
CA LEU A 217 17.09 -20.11 5.51
C LEU A 217 18.17 -21.15 5.87
N GLU A 218 18.31 -21.48 7.15
CA GLU A 218 19.29 -22.48 7.60
C GLU A 218 18.77 -23.90 7.32
N THR A 219 17.53 -24.19 7.70
CA THR A 219 16.90 -25.48 7.44
C THR A 219 16.41 -25.60 6.00
N ARG A 220 16.01 -24.47 5.39
CA ARG A 220 15.39 -24.42 4.05
C ARG A 220 14.22 -25.39 3.90
N ASP A 221 13.43 -25.54 4.96
CA ASP A 221 12.21 -26.35 4.91
C ASP A 221 11.15 -25.65 4.06
N PRO A 222 10.41 -26.37 3.20
CA PRO A 222 9.25 -25.83 2.51
C PRO A 222 8.22 -25.32 3.51
N VAL A 223 7.55 -24.21 3.16
CA VAL A 223 6.46 -23.63 3.96
C VAL A 223 5.24 -23.40 3.10
N PHE A 224 4.05 -23.51 3.70
CA PHE A 224 2.83 -23.07 3.04
C PHE A 224 2.68 -21.56 3.18
N CYS A 225 2.40 -20.88 2.08
CA CYS A 225 2.27 -19.42 2.01
C CYS A 225 0.96 -19.04 1.33
N VAL A 226 0.30 -18.01 1.86
CA VAL A 226 -0.86 -17.37 1.21
C VAL A 226 -0.53 -15.91 0.90
N SER A 227 -0.72 -15.52 -0.34
CA SER A 227 -0.44 -14.16 -0.81
C SER A 227 -1.22 -13.82 -2.07
N GLY A 228 -1.69 -12.57 -2.20
CA GLY A 228 -2.30 -12.08 -3.43
C GLY A 228 -1.38 -12.07 -4.67
N ALA A 229 -0.08 -12.34 -4.50
CA ALA A 229 0.87 -12.50 -5.60
C ALA A 229 0.94 -13.96 -6.13
N LEU A 230 0.33 -14.91 -5.41
CA LEU A 230 0.22 -16.31 -5.84
C LEU A 230 -1.02 -16.50 -6.72
N SER A 231 -1.09 -17.65 -7.42
CA SER A 231 -2.15 -17.93 -8.38
C SER A 231 -3.53 -17.99 -7.71
N HIS A 232 -4.52 -17.31 -8.30
CA HIS A 232 -5.91 -17.46 -7.90
C HIS A 232 -6.45 -18.88 -8.12
N ALA A 233 -5.91 -19.62 -9.12
CA ALA A 233 -6.27 -21.02 -9.36
C ALA A 233 -5.98 -21.93 -8.16
N ASN A 234 -4.97 -21.56 -7.35
CA ASN A 234 -4.61 -22.22 -6.11
C ASN A 234 -5.17 -21.48 -4.87
N MET A 235 -6.26 -20.72 -5.02
CA MET A 235 -6.85 -19.89 -3.95
C MET A 235 -5.83 -19.00 -3.24
N TYR A 236 -4.84 -18.48 -4.00
CA TYR A 236 -3.73 -17.65 -3.49
C TYR A 236 -2.81 -18.36 -2.49
N GLY A 237 -2.85 -19.70 -2.41
CA GLY A 237 -1.99 -20.53 -1.55
C GLY A 237 -1.02 -21.37 -2.34
N SER A 238 0.22 -21.54 -1.88
CA SER A 238 1.20 -22.46 -2.47
C SER A 238 2.22 -22.92 -1.44
N ILE A 239 2.92 -24.02 -1.74
CA ILE A 239 4.11 -24.46 -1.02
C ILE A 239 5.31 -23.73 -1.63
N ILE A 240 6.05 -23.00 -0.80
CA ILE A 240 7.22 -22.24 -1.24
C ILE A 240 8.48 -22.75 -0.55
N LEU A 241 9.61 -22.71 -1.26
CA LEU A 241 10.93 -23.01 -0.73
C LEU A 241 11.72 -21.73 -0.49
N PRO A 242 12.13 -21.39 0.74
CA PRO A 242 13.06 -20.30 1.00
C PRO A 242 14.43 -20.58 0.35
N LEU A 243 14.95 -19.67 -0.47
CA LEU A 243 16.21 -19.85 -1.19
C LEU A 243 17.34 -19.03 -0.57
N ILE A 244 17.19 -17.70 -0.57
CA ILE A 244 18.19 -16.75 -0.08
C ILE A 244 17.54 -15.51 0.52
N ARG A 245 18.27 -14.81 1.37
CA ARG A 245 17.94 -13.44 1.77
C ARG A 245 18.22 -12.48 0.61
N HIS A 246 17.31 -11.55 0.38
CA HIS A 246 17.49 -10.53 -0.65
C HIS A 246 18.73 -9.68 -0.33
N PRO A 247 19.67 -9.49 -1.27
CA PRO A 247 20.95 -8.83 -0.98
C PRO A 247 20.78 -7.38 -0.53
N ILE A 248 19.84 -6.66 -1.10
CA ILE A 248 19.60 -5.23 -0.79
C ILE A 248 18.57 -5.09 0.35
N ASN A 249 17.43 -5.76 0.29
CA ASN A 249 16.37 -5.64 1.29
C ASN A 249 16.43 -6.77 2.32
N GLN A 250 17.05 -6.51 3.47
CA GLN A 250 17.23 -7.48 4.56
C GLN A 250 15.92 -8.02 5.18
N ASN A 251 14.77 -7.37 4.91
CA ASN A 251 13.47 -7.84 5.33
C ASN A 251 12.78 -8.74 4.30
N SER A 252 13.47 -9.10 3.23
CA SER A 252 12.94 -9.89 2.14
C SER A 252 13.67 -11.22 1.99
N ILE A 253 12.92 -12.30 1.77
CA ILE A 253 13.44 -13.62 1.47
C ILE A 253 12.94 -14.00 0.08
N ILE A 254 13.86 -14.35 -0.79
CA ILE A 254 13.59 -14.85 -2.13
C ILE A 254 13.24 -16.32 -1.99
N CYS A 255 12.05 -16.70 -2.46
CA CYS A 255 11.50 -18.04 -2.39
C CYS A 255 11.14 -18.56 -3.78
N TRP A 256 10.99 -19.86 -3.90
CA TRP A 256 10.43 -20.48 -5.11
C TRP A 256 9.05 -21.07 -4.80
N ASP A 257 8.09 -20.83 -5.68
CA ASP A 257 6.77 -21.48 -5.66
C ASP A 257 6.90 -22.89 -6.25
N LEU A 258 6.81 -23.92 -5.40
CA LEU A 258 7.03 -25.32 -5.79
C LEU A 258 5.97 -25.85 -6.77
N SER A 259 4.85 -25.18 -6.94
CA SER A 259 3.88 -25.51 -8.00
C SER A 259 4.40 -25.21 -9.41
N LYS A 260 5.52 -24.47 -9.52
CA LYS A 260 6.12 -24.01 -10.77
C LYS A 260 7.45 -24.72 -11.04
N ASP A 261 7.64 -25.12 -12.30
CA ASP A 261 8.89 -25.75 -12.72
C ASP A 261 10.07 -24.77 -12.63
N PRO A 262 11.15 -25.09 -11.88
CA PRO A 262 12.31 -24.21 -11.74
C PRO A 262 13.32 -24.37 -12.87
N THR A 263 13.13 -25.29 -13.82
CA THR A 263 14.12 -25.69 -14.84
C THR A 263 14.65 -24.50 -15.62
N LEU A 264 13.78 -23.58 -16.05
CA LEU A 264 14.20 -22.37 -16.75
C LEU A 264 15.20 -21.54 -15.91
N MET A 265 14.95 -21.36 -14.63
CA MET A 265 15.85 -20.60 -13.74
C MET A 265 17.15 -21.32 -13.45
N ILE A 266 17.12 -22.66 -13.41
CA ILE A 266 18.29 -23.50 -13.14
C ILE A 266 19.23 -23.49 -14.35
N ASP A 267 18.70 -23.72 -15.54
CA ASP A 267 19.45 -23.96 -16.77
C ASP A 267 19.92 -22.68 -17.48
N SER A 268 19.23 -21.53 -17.23
CA SER A 268 19.60 -20.25 -17.82
C SER A 268 20.95 -19.75 -17.31
N ASP A 269 21.74 -19.17 -18.21
CA ASP A 269 22.93 -18.40 -17.87
C ASP A 269 22.58 -17.01 -17.30
N MET A 270 23.57 -16.22 -16.89
CA MET A 270 23.36 -14.91 -16.27
C MET A 270 22.79 -13.88 -17.26
N GLU A 271 23.11 -13.97 -18.52
CA GLU A 271 22.64 -13.05 -19.56
C GLU A 271 21.15 -13.28 -19.81
N SER A 272 20.75 -14.53 -20.04
CA SER A 272 19.34 -14.92 -20.19
C SER A 272 18.51 -14.59 -18.95
N LEU A 273 19.04 -14.80 -17.76
CA LEU A 273 18.36 -14.41 -16.50
C LEU A 273 18.19 -12.88 -16.41
N SER A 274 19.20 -12.10 -16.78
CA SER A 274 19.11 -10.64 -16.81
C SER A 274 18.03 -10.15 -17.78
N GLU A 275 17.93 -10.77 -18.94
CA GLU A 275 16.86 -10.49 -19.91
C GLU A 275 15.47 -10.85 -19.35
N ILE A 276 15.32 -12.01 -18.68
CA ILE A 276 14.07 -12.45 -18.05
C ILE A 276 13.63 -11.50 -16.95
N PHE A 277 14.56 -10.99 -16.14
CA PHE A 277 14.23 -10.13 -15.01
C PHE A 277 14.07 -8.65 -15.39
N PHE A 278 14.81 -8.15 -16.37
CA PHE A 278 14.97 -6.72 -16.63
C PHE A 278 14.77 -6.34 -18.09
N GLY A 279 14.66 -7.31 -19.00
CA GLY A 279 14.48 -7.05 -20.41
C GLY A 279 13.20 -6.27 -20.70
N LEU A 280 13.29 -5.25 -21.56
CA LEU A 280 12.15 -4.45 -22.05
C LEU A 280 11.28 -5.22 -23.05
N GLY A 281 11.63 -6.48 -23.37
CA GLY A 281 10.84 -7.36 -24.23
C GLY A 281 9.57 -7.84 -23.53
N SER A 282 8.51 -8.09 -24.31
CA SER A 282 7.28 -8.70 -23.82
C SER A 282 7.58 -10.10 -23.26
N ILE A 283 7.86 -10.16 -21.96
CA ILE A 283 7.95 -11.44 -21.25
C ILE A 283 6.62 -12.16 -21.47
N SER A 284 6.65 -13.35 -22.03
CA SER A 284 5.43 -14.14 -22.20
C SER A 284 4.76 -14.33 -20.82
N SER A 285 3.44 -14.32 -20.81
CA SER A 285 2.69 -14.52 -19.55
C SER A 285 3.07 -15.81 -18.82
N SER A 286 3.59 -16.80 -19.53
CA SER A 286 4.13 -18.05 -18.98
C SER A 286 5.48 -17.87 -18.27
N THR A 287 6.39 -17.07 -18.80
CA THR A 287 7.70 -16.79 -18.20
C THR A 287 7.56 -15.93 -16.93
N GLN A 288 6.68 -14.94 -16.95
CA GLN A 288 6.38 -14.11 -15.77
C GLN A 288 5.79 -14.94 -14.61
N LYS A 289 5.06 -16.02 -14.92
CA LYS A 289 4.54 -16.98 -13.94
C LYS A 289 5.62 -17.85 -13.29
N SER A 290 6.83 -17.90 -13.84
CA SER A 290 7.95 -18.76 -13.39
C SER A 290 9.10 -17.97 -12.77
N LEU A 291 8.83 -16.79 -12.20
CA LEU A 291 9.79 -16.00 -11.45
C LEU A 291 9.78 -16.38 -9.95
N PRO A 292 10.92 -16.16 -9.25
CA PRO A 292 10.97 -16.30 -7.80
C PRO A 292 9.94 -15.41 -7.10
N PHE A 293 9.44 -15.87 -5.97
CA PHE A 293 8.48 -15.19 -5.13
C PHE A 293 9.19 -14.54 -3.93
N ILE A 294 8.82 -13.31 -3.57
CA ILE A 294 9.46 -12.60 -2.45
C ILE A 294 8.52 -12.56 -1.24
N VAL A 295 9.00 -13.07 -0.11
CA VAL A 295 8.36 -12.94 1.20
C VAL A 295 8.98 -11.78 1.96
N HIS A 296 8.20 -10.74 2.22
CA HIS A 296 8.60 -9.62 3.07
C HIS A 296 8.25 -9.92 4.53
N VAL A 297 9.22 -10.30 5.34
CA VAL A 297 8.98 -10.75 6.73
C VAL A 297 8.41 -9.68 7.66
N ASN A 298 8.49 -8.40 7.27
CA ASN A 298 7.94 -7.26 8.00
C ASN A 298 6.62 -6.71 7.44
N LYS A 299 6.03 -7.37 6.42
CA LYS A 299 4.74 -7.01 5.83
C LYS A 299 3.62 -8.01 6.19
N SER A 300 3.64 -8.52 7.41
CA SER A 300 2.65 -9.47 7.93
C SER A 300 2.28 -10.60 6.94
N PRO A 301 3.27 -11.31 6.36
CA PRO A 301 2.99 -12.38 5.41
C PRO A 301 2.34 -13.55 6.12
N VAL A 302 1.43 -14.24 5.42
CA VAL A 302 0.79 -15.46 5.94
C VAL A 302 1.59 -16.67 5.51
N VAL A 303 2.33 -17.23 6.45
CA VAL A 303 3.19 -18.40 6.28
C VAL A 303 2.97 -19.40 7.40
N MET A 304 3.09 -20.69 7.12
CA MET A 304 2.97 -21.76 8.12
C MET A 304 3.68 -23.04 7.68
N SER A 305 3.81 -23.98 8.62
CA SER A 305 4.39 -25.30 8.30
C SER A 305 3.69 -25.95 7.11
N VAL A 306 4.43 -26.56 6.21
CA VAL A 306 3.90 -27.34 5.08
C VAL A 306 2.97 -28.47 5.53
N ASN A 307 3.11 -28.96 6.75
CA ASN A 307 2.30 -30.06 7.31
C ASN A 307 0.81 -29.74 7.40
N VAL A 308 0.39 -28.48 7.24
CA VAL A 308 -1.02 -28.11 7.14
C VAL A 308 -1.66 -28.53 5.82
N VAL A 309 -0.84 -28.80 4.78
CA VAL A 309 -1.31 -29.18 3.45
C VAL A 309 -1.52 -30.69 3.41
N THR A 310 -2.69 -31.13 3.89
CA THR A 310 -3.12 -32.51 3.74
C THR A 310 -3.50 -32.81 2.28
N PRO A 311 -3.62 -34.09 1.86
CA PRO A 311 -4.09 -34.44 0.51
C PRO A 311 -5.42 -33.77 0.12
N ASP A 312 -6.37 -33.66 1.05
CA ASP A 312 -7.67 -32.99 0.82
C ASP A 312 -7.49 -31.49 0.61
N ILE A 313 -6.62 -30.85 1.37
CA ILE A 313 -6.29 -29.42 1.21
C ILE A 313 -5.56 -29.22 -0.12
N ALA A 314 -4.59 -30.07 -0.46
CA ALA A 314 -3.89 -30.01 -1.74
C ALA A 314 -4.86 -30.11 -2.92
N LYS A 315 -5.83 -31.04 -2.86
CA LYS A 315 -6.90 -31.18 -3.86
C LYS A 315 -7.75 -29.91 -3.95
N ARG A 316 -8.18 -29.34 -2.81
CA ARG A 316 -8.94 -28.07 -2.77
C ARG A 316 -8.16 -26.91 -3.40
N LEU A 317 -6.87 -26.86 -3.15
CA LEU A 317 -5.97 -25.82 -3.68
C LEU A 317 -5.47 -26.10 -5.09
N SER A 318 -5.89 -27.22 -5.71
CA SER A 318 -5.35 -27.67 -7.01
C SER A 318 -3.81 -27.73 -7.03
N LEU A 319 -3.21 -28.15 -5.90
CA LEU A 319 -1.78 -28.35 -5.76
C LEU A 319 -1.43 -29.81 -6.04
N ASP A 320 -0.54 -30.03 -6.99
CA ASP A 320 0.07 -31.33 -7.27
C ASP A 320 1.30 -31.51 -6.34
N LEU A 321 1.13 -32.31 -5.29
CA LEU A 321 2.20 -32.57 -4.31
C LEU A 321 3.39 -33.30 -4.92
N GLY A 322 3.15 -34.23 -5.87
CA GLY A 322 4.22 -34.94 -6.57
C GLY A 322 5.09 -33.99 -7.38
N LYS A 323 4.44 -33.08 -8.14
CA LYS A 323 5.15 -32.03 -8.86
C LYS A 323 5.91 -31.08 -7.93
N CYS A 324 5.33 -30.76 -6.76
CA CYS A 324 6.03 -29.92 -5.77
C CYS A 324 7.28 -30.63 -5.24
N GLU A 325 7.21 -31.95 -5.00
CA GLU A 325 8.37 -32.75 -4.55
C GLU A 325 9.44 -32.86 -5.64
N ASP A 326 9.05 -33.09 -6.89
CA ASP A 326 9.99 -33.12 -8.02
C ASP A 326 10.72 -31.77 -8.17
N ASN A 327 9.98 -30.66 -8.08
CA ASN A 327 10.56 -29.33 -8.17
C ASN A 327 11.48 -29.01 -6.98
N LEU A 328 11.13 -29.46 -5.78
CA LEU A 328 11.95 -29.37 -4.60
C LEU A 328 13.29 -30.10 -4.81
N ASN A 329 13.25 -31.32 -5.34
CA ASN A 329 14.42 -32.13 -5.65
C ASN A 329 15.33 -31.48 -6.73
N LYS A 330 14.74 -30.87 -7.76
CA LYS A 330 15.50 -30.08 -8.75
C LYS A 330 16.21 -28.90 -8.09
N LEU A 331 15.55 -28.14 -7.24
CA LEU A 331 16.11 -26.98 -6.55
C LEU A 331 17.24 -27.34 -5.59
N PHE A 332 17.15 -28.45 -4.88
CA PHE A 332 18.24 -28.91 -4.00
C PHE A 332 19.49 -29.38 -4.79
N LYS A 333 19.31 -29.89 -6.01
CA LYS A 333 20.42 -30.27 -6.89
C LYS A 333 21.09 -29.07 -7.55
N ALA A 334 20.41 -27.95 -7.69
CA ALA A 334 20.89 -26.74 -8.36
C ALA A 334 21.80 -25.90 -7.44
N LYS A 335 23.08 -26.30 -7.31
CA LYS A 335 24.02 -25.70 -6.35
C LYS A 335 24.34 -24.22 -6.60
N ASP A 336 24.30 -23.77 -7.85
CA ASP A 336 24.65 -22.42 -8.30
C ASP A 336 23.45 -21.44 -8.36
N LEU A 337 22.22 -21.95 -8.31
CA LEU A 337 21.00 -21.13 -8.43
C LEU A 337 20.97 -19.99 -7.41
N CYS A 338 21.28 -20.27 -6.16
CA CYS A 338 21.28 -19.26 -5.11
C CYS A 338 22.31 -18.14 -5.37
N GLN A 339 23.46 -18.47 -5.96
CA GLN A 339 24.46 -17.49 -6.35
C GLN A 339 24.02 -16.66 -7.55
N LYS A 340 23.41 -17.29 -8.56
CA LYS A 340 22.81 -16.60 -9.71
C LYS A 340 21.75 -15.60 -9.22
N LEU A 341 20.80 -16.03 -8.39
CA LEU A 341 19.76 -15.15 -7.83
C LEU A 341 20.35 -14.01 -7.02
N LYS A 342 21.37 -14.25 -6.20
CA LYS A 342 22.04 -13.19 -5.45
C LYS A 342 22.61 -12.13 -6.39
N ARG A 343 23.28 -12.52 -7.47
CA ARG A 343 23.84 -11.57 -8.45
C ARG A 343 22.75 -10.78 -9.19
N ILE A 344 21.64 -11.42 -9.57
CA ILE A 344 20.52 -10.75 -10.24
C ILE A 344 19.88 -9.68 -9.31
N TYR A 345 19.56 -10.06 -8.08
CA TYR A 345 18.90 -9.16 -7.14
C TYR A 345 19.84 -8.11 -6.50
N ASP A 346 21.15 -8.25 -6.66
CA ASP A 346 22.14 -7.25 -6.21
C ASP A 346 22.35 -6.12 -7.25
N GLN A 347 21.81 -6.29 -8.47
CA GLN A 347 21.87 -5.25 -9.49
C GLN A 347 21.05 -4.04 -9.05
N LYS A 348 21.71 -2.90 -8.93
CA LYS A 348 21.06 -1.63 -8.65
C LYS A 348 20.68 -0.99 -9.97
N PHE A 349 19.39 -0.89 -10.23
CA PHE A 349 18.91 -0.04 -11.31
C PHE A 349 18.71 1.36 -10.74
N PRO A 350 19.30 2.39 -11.35
CA PRO A 350 18.97 3.76 -11.02
C PRO A 350 17.49 3.95 -11.34
N GLN A 351 16.65 4.01 -10.31
CA GLN A 351 15.31 4.54 -10.51
C GLN A 351 15.48 6.03 -10.75
N ALA A 352 15.20 6.50 -11.95
CA ALA A 352 15.11 7.90 -12.24
C ALA A 352 13.88 8.44 -11.45
N HIS A 353 14.15 9.06 -10.31
CA HIS A 353 13.12 9.79 -9.60
C HIS A 353 13.05 11.19 -10.22
N GLU A 354 11.92 11.50 -10.81
CA GLU A 354 11.71 12.80 -11.46
C GLU A 354 11.49 13.93 -10.48
N SER A 355 11.13 13.62 -9.21
CA SER A 355 10.90 14.58 -8.13
C SER A 355 11.24 14.02 -6.75
N ALA A 356 11.49 14.89 -5.79
CA ALA A 356 11.71 14.50 -4.39
C ALA A 356 10.50 13.73 -3.80
N GLU A 357 9.28 14.07 -4.21
CA GLU A 357 8.05 13.44 -3.70
C GLU A 357 7.98 11.94 -4.04
N THR A 358 8.45 11.54 -5.21
CA THR A 358 8.45 10.14 -5.66
C THR A 358 9.64 9.34 -5.14
N ALA A 359 10.63 10.01 -4.54
CA ALA A 359 11.92 9.44 -4.18
C ALA A 359 12.01 8.83 -2.77
N LEU A 360 10.87 8.55 -2.10
CA LEU A 360 10.85 7.96 -0.76
C LEU A 360 11.73 6.72 -0.63
N TYR A 361 11.71 5.84 -1.62
CA TYR A 361 12.43 4.57 -1.60
C TYR A 361 13.82 4.59 -2.22
N SER A 362 14.31 5.74 -2.69
CA SER A 362 15.64 5.86 -3.29
C SER A 362 16.76 5.68 -2.26
N SER A 363 16.58 6.18 -1.05
CA SER A 363 17.47 6.01 0.09
C SER A 363 16.77 6.33 1.41
N PHE A 364 17.32 5.84 2.53
CA PHE A 364 16.86 6.26 3.86
C PHE A 364 17.26 7.72 4.13
N ILE A 365 16.40 8.44 4.85
CA ILE A 365 16.70 9.78 5.34
C ILE A 365 17.83 9.67 6.39
N PRO A 366 18.89 10.47 6.30
CA PRO A 366 19.94 10.53 7.31
C PRO A 366 19.39 10.83 8.71
N LYS A 367 19.98 10.21 9.73
CA LYS A 367 19.53 10.43 11.13
C LYS A 367 19.73 11.87 11.59
N GLU A 368 20.73 12.53 11.04
CA GLU A 368 21.08 13.92 11.30
C GLU A 368 19.95 14.87 10.88
N ASP A 369 19.18 14.51 9.85
CA ASP A 369 18.05 15.32 9.38
C ASP A 369 16.78 15.17 10.24
N ALA A 370 16.75 14.23 11.19
CA ALA A 370 15.58 13.96 12.02
C ALA A 370 15.21 15.16 12.92
N GLU A 371 16.20 15.82 13.55
CA GLU A 371 15.94 16.99 14.40
C GLU A 371 15.56 18.21 13.56
N THR A 372 16.17 18.41 12.39
CA THR A 372 15.77 19.47 11.45
C THR A 372 14.33 19.25 10.97
N SER A 373 13.97 18.02 10.61
CA SER A 373 12.61 17.65 10.23
C SER A 373 11.60 17.90 11.35
N LYS A 374 11.96 17.59 12.59
CA LYS A 374 11.14 17.91 13.77
C LYS A 374 10.99 19.42 13.97
N SER A 375 12.04 20.19 13.74
CA SER A 375 11.99 21.64 13.80
C SER A 375 11.04 22.22 12.76
N VAL A 376 11.07 21.73 11.51
CA VAL A 376 10.10 22.10 10.46
C VAL A 376 8.66 21.85 10.89
N ARG A 377 8.36 20.66 11.43
CA ARG A 377 6.99 20.31 11.87
C ARG A 377 6.46 21.18 13.02
N ASN A 378 7.34 21.73 13.82
CA ASN A 378 7.01 22.59 14.98
C ASN A 378 7.16 24.08 14.72
N ALA A 379 7.65 24.44 13.51
CA ALA A 379 7.91 25.83 13.11
C ALA A 379 6.61 26.63 13.04
N GLN A 380 6.67 27.87 13.53
CA GLN A 380 5.63 28.86 13.31
C GLN A 380 5.81 29.47 11.90
N LEU A 381 4.80 30.20 11.41
CA LEU A 381 4.85 30.81 10.09
C LEU A 381 6.08 31.70 9.90
N ILE A 382 6.50 32.45 10.91
CA ILE A 382 7.68 33.30 10.89
C ILE A 382 8.96 32.48 10.75
N ASP A 383 9.06 31.35 11.46
CA ASP A 383 10.22 30.46 11.37
C ASP A 383 10.34 29.84 9.97
N LEU A 384 9.21 29.41 9.38
CA LEU A 384 9.16 28.88 8.01
C LEU A 384 9.59 29.91 6.97
N ARG A 385 9.40 31.19 7.24
CA ARG A 385 9.77 32.28 6.36
C ARG A 385 11.23 32.69 6.51
N GLU A 386 11.77 32.76 7.73
CA GLU A 386 13.05 33.40 8.07
C GLU A 386 14.15 32.39 8.43
N SER A 387 13.79 31.22 8.96
CA SER A 387 14.78 30.22 9.40
C SER A 387 15.38 29.46 8.22
N ARG A 388 16.67 29.20 8.30
CA ARG A 388 17.34 28.27 7.39
C ARG A 388 17.33 26.89 8.00
N PHE A 389 16.51 25.99 7.41
CA PHE A 389 16.57 24.56 7.68
C PHE A 389 17.61 23.94 6.74
N ILE A 390 18.66 23.35 7.29
CA ILE A 390 19.77 22.76 6.51
C ILE A 390 19.65 21.25 6.61
N PHE A 391 19.48 20.60 5.47
CA PHE A 391 19.41 19.15 5.36
C PHE A 391 20.65 18.58 4.67
N GLN A 392 21.08 17.39 5.07
CA GLN A 392 22.07 16.60 4.35
C GLN A 392 21.44 15.96 3.10
N ASP A 393 20.22 15.51 3.20
CA ASP A 393 19.45 14.94 2.11
C ASP A 393 18.76 16.04 1.30
N LYS A 394 19.24 16.26 0.08
CA LYS A 394 18.75 17.34 -0.80
C LYS A 394 17.30 17.18 -1.24
N ARG A 395 16.72 15.97 -1.14
CA ARG A 395 15.28 15.77 -1.36
C ARG A 395 14.45 16.58 -0.38
N LEU A 396 14.93 16.73 0.87
CA LEU A 396 14.23 17.48 1.92
C LEU A 396 14.19 18.98 1.66
N ASP A 397 15.16 19.55 0.93
CA ASP A 397 15.12 20.97 0.51
C ASP A 397 13.93 21.22 -0.44
N GLU A 398 13.73 20.34 -1.45
CA GLU A 398 12.59 20.41 -2.38
C GLU A 398 11.27 20.17 -1.65
N LEU A 399 11.23 19.16 -0.78
CA LEU A 399 10.04 18.88 0.02
C LEU A 399 9.66 20.05 0.94
N LEU A 400 10.63 20.77 1.50
CA LEU A 400 10.37 21.94 2.34
C LEU A 400 9.72 23.07 1.53
N PHE A 401 10.18 23.29 0.30
CA PHE A 401 9.54 24.25 -0.60
C PHE A 401 8.09 23.86 -0.87
N LEU A 402 7.82 22.59 -1.25
CA LEU A 402 6.47 22.10 -1.53
C LEU A 402 5.57 22.14 -0.28
N TYR A 403 6.10 21.76 0.89
CA TYR A 403 5.41 21.83 2.18
C TYR A 403 4.92 23.24 2.50
N ARG A 404 5.80 24.24 2.32
CA ARG A 404 5.48 25.67 2.50
C ARG A 404 4.48 26.13 1.45
N ALA A 405 4.71 25.81 0.18
CA ALA A 405 3.89 26.26 -0.93
C ALA A 405 2.44 25.72 -0.87
N ARG A 406 2.25 24.49 -0.41
CA ARG A 406 0.93 23.87 -0.28
C ARG A 406 0.20 24.31 0.99
N ASN A 407 0.91 24.45 2.11
CA ASN A 407 0.27 24.59 3.41
C ASN A 407 0.45 25.95 4.08
N PHE A 408 1.48 26.70 3.68
CA PHE A 408 1.91 27.95 4.34
C PHE A 408 2.35 28.98 3.29
N LYS A 409 1.47 29.30 2.33
CA LYS A 409 1.78 30.21 1.19
C LYS A 409 2.35 31.56 1.66
N GLU A 410 1.91 32.03 2.81
CA GLU A 410 2.33 33.29 3.43
C GLU A 410 3.80 33.27 3.87
N SER A 411 4.43 32.09 3.93
CA SER A 411 5.86 31.93 4.22
C SER A 411 6.75 32.09 2.98
N LEU A 412 6.16 32.14 1.78
CA LEU A 412 6.91 32.24 0.53
C LEU A 412 7.32 33.70 0.22
N SER A 413 8.53 33.88 -0.29
CA SER A 413 8.95 35.11 -0.94
C SER A 413 8.25 35.29 -2.29
N SER A 414 8.26 36.52 -2.84
CA SER A 414 7.66 36.79 -4.17
C SER A 414 8.29 35.93 -5.29
N ALA A 415 9.60 35.66 -5.22
CA ALA A 415 10.26 34.77 -6.17
C ALA A 415 9.77 33.32 -6.04
N GLU A 416 9.59 32.81 -4.81
CA GLU A 416 9.09 31.48 -4.55
C GLU A 416 7.60 31.33 -4.95
N VAL A 417 6.78 32.36 -4.80
CA VAL A 417 5.39 32.39 -5.30
C VAL A 417 5.35 32.23 -6.81
N ASN A 418 6.21 32.93 -7.54
CA ASN A 418 6.31 32.81 -9.00
C ASN A 418 6.78 31.39 -9.40
N LEU A 419 7.83 30.89 -8.75
CA LEU A 419 8.32 29.53 -8.98
C LEU A 419 7.21 28.48 -8.74
N TRP A 420 6.45 28.61 -7.65
CA TRP A 420 5.33 27.73 -7.34
C TRP A 420 4.25 27.75 -8.42
N ARG A 421 3.93 28.94 -8.93
CA ARG A 421 2.96 29.10 -10.02
C ARG A 421 3.43 28.41 -11.31
N GLU A 422 4.70 28.59 -11.67
CA GLU A 422 5.29 27.92 -12.84
C GLU A 422 5.31 26.39 -12.69
N MET A 423 5.72 25.89 -11.54
CA MET A 423 5.71 24.45 -11.26
C MET A 423 4.31 23.85 -11.35
N ARG A 424 3.30 24.53 -10.78
CA ARG A 424 1.89 24.08 -10.88
C ARG A 424 1.43 24.06 -12.32
N ARG A 425 1.70 25.13 -13.06
CA ARG A 425 1.32 25.20 -14.47
C ARG A 425 1.96 24.06 -15.27
N ASP A 426 3.24 23.78 -15.08
CA ASP A 426 3.94 22.70 -15.76
C ASP A 426 3.37 21.33 -15.40
N LYS A 427 3.08 21.07 -14.14
CA LYS A 427 2.38 19.85 -13.71
C LYS A 427 0.98 19.72 -14.33
N LEU A 428 0.13 20.74 -14.18
CA LEU A 428 -1.29 20.67 -14.51
C LEU A 428 -1.58 20.79 -16.02
N ILE A 429 -0.70 21.40 -16.80
CA ILE A 429 -0.85 21.56 -18.26
C ILE A 429 -0.08 20.47 -19.01
N ASN A 430 1.18 20.22 -18.62
CA ASN A 430 2.10 19.35 -19.36
C ASN A 430 2.17 17.91 -18.79
N GLY A 431 1.58 17.64 -17.64
CA GLY A 431 1.63 16.33 -17.01
C GLY A 431 3.02 15.93 -16.52
N ARG A 432 3.87 16.92 -16.19
CA ARG A 432 5.22 16.66 -15.69
C ARG A 432 5.20 15.78 -14.46
N PHE A 433 6.20 14.92 -14.33
CA PHE A 433 6.33 13.90 -13.27
C PHE A 433 5.26 12.79 -13.29
N GLY A 434 4.56 12.61 -14.41
CA GLY A 434 3.54 11.57 -14.54
C GLY A 434 2.24 11.86 -13.79
N VAL A 435 2.04 13.12 -13.34
CA VAL A 435 0.79 13.53 -12.71
C VAL A 435 -0.32 13.70 -13.74
N ARG A 436 -1.56 13.62 -13.28
CA ARG A 436 -2.74 13.88 -14.10
C ARG A 436 -2.79 15.36 -14.50
N TYR A 437 -3.12 15.64 -15.77
CA TYR A 437 -3.17 17.01 -16.30
C TYR A 437 -4.54 17.35 -16.90
N VAL A 438 -4.80 18.65 -17.02
CA VAL A 438 -6.13 19.20 -17.33
C VAL A 438 -6.79 18.62 -18.56
N SER A 439 -6.11 18.63 -19.72
CA SER A 439 -6.74 18.21 -20.98
C SER A 439 -7.09 16.71 -20.97
N GLN A 440 -6.20 15.87 -20.43
CA GLN A 440 -6.46 14.44 -20.25
C GLN A 440 -7.65 14.20 -19.30
N THR A 441 -7.70 14.93 -18.17
CA THR A 441 -8.77 14.74 -17.18
C THR A 441 -10.13 15.19 -17.75
N ARG A 442 -10.18 16.28 -18.53
CA ARG A 442 -11.41 16.71 -19.17
C ARG A 442 -11.93 15.69 -20.18
N GLN A 443 -11.03 15.06 -20.96
CA GLN A 443 -11.42 13.98 -21.87
C GLN A 443 -11.95 12.77 -21.08
N GLU A 444 -11.25 12.34 -20.03
CA GLU A 444 -11.68 11.22 -19.18
C GLU A 444 -13.07 11.50 -18.56
N ILE A 445 -13.33 12.72 -18.06
CA ILE A 445 -14.64 13.12 -17.53
C ILE A 445 -15.72 13.02 -18.63
N SER A 446 -15.43 13.48 -19.84
CA SER A 446 -16.37 13.38 -20.97
C SER A 446 -16.75 11.94 -21.28
N ASP A 447 -15.76 11.04 -21.29
CA ASP A 447 -15.96 9.62 -21.55
C ASP A 447 -16.77 8.94 -20.42
N LEU A 448 -16.46 9.30 -19.18
CA LEU A 448 -17.16 8.77 -18.01
C LEU A 448 -18.62 9.23 -17.91
N LYS A 449 -18.95 10.47 -18.32
CA LYS A 449 -20.34 10.94 -18.37
C LYS A 449 -21.22 10.14 -19.33
N ASN A 450 -20.64 9.53 -20.37
CA ASN A 450 -21.37 8.64 -21.26
C ASN A 450 -21.68 7.28 -20.61
N LYS A 451 -20.88 6.88 -19.61
CA LYS A 451 -20.99 5.59 -18.92
C LYS A 451 -21.76 5.68 -17.60
N TYR A 452 -21.55 6.75 -16.84
CA TYR A 452 -22.14 6.99 -15.53
C TYR A 452 -23.21 8.08 -15.65
N THR A 453 -24.47 7.67 -15.71
CA THR A 453 -25.61 8.55 -16.03
C THR A 453 -26.48 8.89 -14.82
N SER A 454 -26.13 8.36 -13.61
CA SER A 454 -26.87 8.73 -12.41
C SER A 454 -26.71 10.24 -12.12
N LYS A 455 -27.73 10.86 -11.56
CA LYS A 455 -27.69 12.29 -11.21
C LYS A 455 -26.54 12.59 -10.24
N GLU A 456 -26.26 11.67 -9.32
CA GLU A 456 -25.17 11.79 -8.35
C GLU A 456 -23.80 11.76 -9.05
N ASP A 457 -23.55 10.76 -9.90
CA ASP A 457 -22.28 10.61 -10.60
C ASP A 457 -21.98 11.80 -11.52
N VAL A 458 -23.02 12.25 -12.27
CA VAL A 458 -22.89 13.43 -13.13
C VAL A 458 -22.56 14.68 -12.32
N ASN A 459 -23.16 14.84 -11.13
CA ASN A 459 -22.87 15.96 -10.24
C ASN A 459 -21.42 15.93 -9.72
N ILE A 460 -20.92 14.76 -9.34
CA ILE A 460 -19.52 14.58 -8.92
C ILE A 460 -18.56 14.97 -10.04
N LEU A 461 -18.83 14.51 -11.26
CA LEU A 461 -18.00 14.85 -12.42
C LEU A 461 -18.07 16.34 -12.78
N ASN A 462 -19.21 16.99 -12.60
CA ASN A 462 -19.33 18.45 -12.78
C ASN A 462 -18.54 19.21 -11.70
N ASN A 463 -18.66 18.80 -10.45
CA ASN A 463 -17.85 19.38 -9.36
C ASN A 463 -16.34 19.29 -9.64
N LEU A 464 -15.88 18.17 -10.21
CA LEU A 464 -14.49 18.05 -10.60
C LEU A 464 -14.11 18.99 -11.75
N LEU A 465 -14.98 19.21 -12.73
CA LEU A 465 -14.75 20.23 -13.77
C LEU A 465 -14.66 21.64 -13.20
N ASP A 466 -15.54 21.99 -12.26
CA ASP A 466 -15.50 23.28 -11.57
C ASP A 466 -14.21 23.43 -10.74
N TRP A 467 -13.74 22.35 -10.11
CA TRP A 467 -12.44 22.34 -9.42
C TRP A 467 -11.27 22.61 -10.37
N ILE A 468 -11.27 21.98 -11.55
CA ILE A 468 -10.26 22.22 -12.58
C ILE A 468 -10.26 23.70 -13.01
N LEU A 469 -11.42 24.33 -13.15
CA LEU A 469 -11.50 25.76 -13.46
C LEU A 469 -10.88 26.62 -12.36
N ILE A 470 -11.11 26.29 -11.08
CA ILE A 470 -10.47 26.97 -9.95
C ILE A 470 -8.96 26.85 -10.04
N LEU A 471 -8.43 25.63 -10.31
CA LEU A 471 -6.99 25.41 -10.44
C LEU A 471 -6.39 26.23 -11.60
N GLU A 472 -7.06 26.29 -12.75
CA GLU A 472 -6.61 27.07 -13.92
C GLU A 472 -6.61 28.56 -13.62
N THR A 473 -7.66 29.07 -12.99
CA THR A 473 -7.80 30.51 -12.67
C THR A 473 -6.68 30.98 -11.73
N ASP A 474 -6.29 30.16 -10.74
CA ASP A 474 -5.27 30.50 -9.75
C ASP A 474 -3.85 30.65 -10.35
N PHE A 475 -3.55 30.02 -11.50
CA PHE A 475 -2.27 30.21 -12.18
C PHE A 475 -2.34 31.09 -13.46
N LEU A 476 -3.56 31.39 -13.96
CA LEU A 476 -3.75 32.28 -15.11
C LEU A 476 -3.98 33.74 -14.70
N SER A 477 -4.50 34.00 -13.50
CA SER A 477 -5.01 35.30 -13.05
C SER A 477 -3.97 36.43 -12.89
N ASN A 478 -2.73 36.27 -13.37
CA ASN A 478 -1.70 37.34 -13.36
C ASN A 478 -0.87 37.36 -14.65
N LEU A 479 -1.49 37.17 -15.79
CA LEU A 479 -0.94 37.42 -17.12
C LEU A 479 -1.38 38.81 -17.67
N GLU A 480 -2.07 39.61 -16.83
CA GLU A 480 -2.39 41.03 -17.12
C GLU A 480 -1.47 41.99 -16.42
#